data_47414557e527f1ee869d322d0448e02e
#
_entry.id   47414557e527f1ee869d322d0448e02e
#
_cell.length_a   1.000
_cell.length_b   1.000
_cell.length_c   1.000
_cell.angle_alpha   90.00
_cell.angle_beta   90.00
_cell.angle_gamma   90.00
#
_symmetry.space_group_name_H-M   'P 1'
#
loop_
_entity.id
_entity.type
_entity.pdbx_description
1 polymer ?
#
loop_
_entity_poly.entity_id
_entity_poly.type
_entity_poly.pdbx_seq_one_letter_code
_entity_poly.pdbx_strand_id
1 'polypeptide(L)'
;ARIKTNLHTGTFPAFWLMPTNNIGGWPHGGEIDIWEVINNEDRAYGTVHNSWACCTTGRPNGSNLSGINYDDWHVMTVDWDENQIDWYVDGKYMWTYSKSNVPHGADATTNGWPYDKPFYIIMNQSVGNGGWAARPDVNFTYETLFDWVRVYQIPSTPDGIGQTPAATSPMSNLIYDLSGRPVSGNPTKGVYIQGNKKVVK
;
A
#
# COMPACT_ATOMS: atom_id res chain seq x y z
N ALA A 1 -4.86 0.48 -2.42
CA ALA A 1 -5.81 -0.45 -3.09
C ALA A 1 -7.26 -0.01 -2.88
N ARG A 2 -8.14 -0.44 -3.77
CA ARG A 2 -9.59 -0.28 -3.61
C ARG A 2 -10.18 -1.62 -3.15
N ILE A 3 -10.81 -1.63 -1.96
CA ILE A 3 -11.13 -2.84 -1.21
C ILE A 3 -12.59 -2.79 -0.75
N LYS A 4 -13.22 -3.95 -0.70
CA LYS A 4 -14.53 -4.18 -0.09
C LYS A 4 -14.48 -5.53 0.63
N THR A 5 -15.06 -5.62 1.84
CA THR A 5 -15.09 -6.86 2.61
C THR A 5 -16.42 -7.02 3.34
N ASN A 6 -16.80 -8.24 3.62
CA ASN A 6 -17.91 -8.51 4.51
C ASN A 6 -17.40 -8.66 5.96
N LEU A 7 -18.17 -8.11 6.89
CA LEU A 7 -17.83 -8.17 8.31
C LEU A 7 -18.63 -9.25 9.04
N HIS A 8 -17.95 -10.03 9.84
CA HIS A 8 -18.55 -10.98 10.78
C HIS A 8 -17.55 -11.28 11.90
N THR A 9 -18.04 -11.88 12.98
CA THR A 9 -17.16 -12.40 14.06
C THR A 9 -16.05 -13.26 13.46
N GLY A 10 -14.81 -12.92 13.70
CA GLY A 10 -13.64 -13.62 13.17
C GLY A 10 -13.14 -13.11 11.80
N THR A 11 -13.76 -12.10 11.18
CA THR A 11 -13.17 -11.42 10.00
C THR A 11 -11.78 -10.89 10.33
N PHE A 12 -10.79 -11.13 9.45
CA PHE A 12 -9.43 -10.60 9.59
C PHE A 12 -8.69 -10.54 8.23
N PRO A 13 -9.18 -9.77 7.28
CA PRO A 13 -8.43 -9.51 6.05
C PRO A 13 -7.37 -8.44 6.27
N ALA A 14 -6.38 -8.41 5.36
CA ALA A 14 -5.32 -7.42 5.37
C ALA A 14 -4.83 -7.06 3.96
N PHE A 15 -4.36 -5.82 3.84
CA PHE A 15 -3.55 -5.30 2.74
C PHE A 15 -2.29 -4.70 3.35
N TRP A 16 -1.14 -5.35 3.16
CA TRP A 16 0.06 -5.10 3.94
C TRP A 16 1.34 -5.39 3.18
N LEU A 17 2.47 -5.06 3.77
CA LEU A 17 3.78 -5.15 3.14
C LEU A 17 4.77 -5.85 4.06
N MET A 18 5.58 -6.73 3.47
CA MET A 18 6.74 -7.37 4.13
C MET A 18 8.03 -7.06 3.38
N PRO A 19 9.17 -6.97 4.08
CA PRO A 19 10.46 -6.70 3.43
C PRO A 19 10.89 -7.89 2.56
N THR A 20 11.45 -7.58 1.39
CA THR A 20 12.02 -8.62 0.49
C THR A 20 13.23 -9.31 1.10
N ASN A 21 13.91 -8.64 2.03
CA ASN A 21 15.02 -9.18 2.81
C ASN A 21 14.74 -8.95 4.29
N ASN A 22 14.29 -10.00 4.98
CA ASN A 22 13.93 -9.96 6.40
C ASN A 22 15.12 -10.35 7.28
N ILE A 23 16.19 -9.53 7.23
CA ILE A 23 17.36 -9.73 8.07
C ILE A 23 16.95 -9.59 9.55
N GLY A 24 17.32 -10.60 10.35
CA GLY A 24 16.98 -10.65 11.77
C GLY A 24 15.61 -11.22 12.09
N GLY A 25 14.80 -11.54 11.06
CA GLY A 25 13.45 -12.09 11.24
C GLY A 25 12.41 -11.02 11.61
N TRP A 26 11.20 -11.45 11.84
CA TRP A 26 10.10 -10.61 12.32
C TRP A 26 10.24 -10.35 13.84
N PRO A 27 10.00 -9.11 14.36
CA PRO A 27 9.60 -7.90 13.62
C PRO A 27 10.78 -7.03 13.15
N HIS A 28 12.04 -7.50 13.28
CA HIS A 28 13.24 -6.69 13.03
C HIS A 28 13.33 -6.16 11.58
N GLY A 29 12.85 -6.94 10.64
CA GLY A 29 12.80 -6.57 9.23
C GLY A 29 11.81 -5.47 8.90
N GLY A 30 10.84 -5.23 9.77
CA GLY A 30 9.72 -4.33 9.55
C GLY A 30 8.52 -5.02 8.90
N GLU A 31 7.35 -4.44 9.10
CA GLU A 31 6.07 -4.75 8.46
C GLU A 31 5.26 -3.47 8.40
N ILE A 32 4.52 -3.26 7.32
CA ILE A 32 3.65 -2.10 7.13
C ILE A 32 2.26 -2.63 6.79
N ASP A 33 1.32 -2.47 7.71
CA ASP A 33 -0.08 -2.80 7.48
C ASP A 33 -0.79 -1.56 6.96
N ILE A 34 -1.07 -1.55 5.67
CA ILE A 34 -1.78 -0.44 5.02
C ILE A 34 -3.22 -0.43 5.51
N TRP A 35 -3.77 -1.62 5.67
CA TRP A 35 -5.14 -1.81 6.13
C TRP A 35 -5.34 -3.19 6.73
N GLU A 36 -6.00 -3.20 7.88
CA GLU A 36 -6.57 -4.39 8.52
C GLU A 36 -7.96 -4.05 9.05
N VAL A 37 -8.82 -5.04 9.17
CA VAL A 37 -10.07 -4.95 9.93
C VAL A 37 -10.32 -6.26 10.66
N ILE A 38 -10.94 -6.17 11.84
CA ILE A 38 -11.23 -7.35 12.65
C ILE A 38 -12.71 -7.42 13.04
N ASN A 39 -13.21 -8.64 13.08
CA ASN A 39 -14.58 -8.94 13.53
C ASN A 39 -15.65 -8.11 12.78
N ASN A 40 -16.59 -7.53 13.53
CA ASN A 40 -17.66 -6.67 13.05
C ASN A 40 -17.32 -5.18 13.22
N GLU A 41 -16.03 -4.81 13.25
CA GLU A 41 -15.64 -3.43 13.51
C GLU A 41 -15.77 -2.57 12.25
N ASP A 42 -16.30 -1.39 12.41
CA ASP A 42 -16.38 -0.34 11.39
C ASP A 42 -15.08 0.46 11.27
N ARG A 43 -13.92 -0.17 11.53
CA ARG A 43 -12.62 0.49 11.64
C ARG A 43 -11.64 -0.02 10.61
N ALA A 44 -10.87 0.89 10.04
CA ALA A 44 -9.65 0.58 9.31
C ALA A 44 -8.46 0.79 10.23
N TYR A 45 -7.65 -0.22 10.43
CA TYR A 45 -6.39 -0.15 11.17
C TYR A 45 -5.24 0.02 10.22
N GLY A 46 -4.29 0.90 10.57
CA GLY A 46 -3.00 1.06 9.91
C GLY A 46 -1.89 0.91 10.93
N THR A 47 -0.92 0.04 10.68
CA THR A 47 0.03 -0.41 11.70
C THR A 47 1.44 -0.51 11.12
N VAL A 48 2.45 -0.42 11.97
CA VAL A 48 3.82 -0.85 11.68
C VAL A 48 4.29 -1.83 12.73
N HIS A 49 5.10 -2.81 12.31
CA HIS A 49 5.82 -3.67 13.23
C HIS A 49 7.33 -3.53 12.99
N ASN A 50 8.05 -3.33 14.07
CA ASN A 50 9.51 -3.23 14.09
C ASN A 50 10.03 -3.50 15.50
N SER A 51 11.34 -3.57 15.69
CA SER A 51 11.95 -3.90 16.98
C SER A 51 11.64 -2.93 18.10
N TRP A 52 11.44 -1.66 17.75
CA TRP A 52 11.20 -0.61 18.75
C TRP A 52 9.72 -0.52 19.16
N ALA A 53 8.79 -0.70 18.22
CA ALA A 53 7.36 -0.42 18.41
C ALA A 53 6.45 -1.66 18.34
N CYS A 54 7.02 -2.89 18.29
CA CYS A 54 6.18 -4.09 18.18
C CYS A 54 5.63 -4.56 19.53
N CYS A 55 4.40 -4.98 19.44
CA CYS A 55 3.70 -6.08 20.14
C CYS A 55 3.60 -5.99 21.68
N THR A 56 4.63 -5.63 22.41
CA THR A 56 4.63 -5.65 23.89
C THR A 56 5.30 -4.42 24.52
N THR A 57 5.75 -3.50 23.72
CA THR A 57 6.54 -2.35 24.20
C THR A 57 5.68 -1.23 24.78
N GLY A 58 4.36 -1.24 24.53
CA GLY A 58 3.46 -0.14 24.87
C GLY A 58 3.71 1.16 24.10
N ARG A 59 4.53 1.08 23.03
CA ARG A 59 4.86 2.22 22.17
C ARG A 59 3.87 2.31 21.01
N PRO A 60 3.54 3.55 20.56
CA PRO A 60 2.62 3.70 19.43
C PRO A 60 3.19 3.04 18.17
N ASN A 61 2.43 2.12 17.60
CA ASN A 61 2.77 1.44 16.36
C ASN A 61 1.64 1.45 15.33
N GLY A 62 0.52 2.07 15.62
CA GLY A 62 -0.63 2.13 14.73
C GLY A 62 -1.70 3.09 15.20
N SER A 63 -2.67 3.30 14.32
CA SER A 63 -3.89 4.04 14.59
C SER A 63 -5.05 3.43 13.82
N ASN A 64 -6.24 3.98 13.98
CA ASN A 64 -7.42 3.54 13.24
C ASN A 64 -8.33 4.70 12.89
N LEU A 65 -9.17 4.50 11.88
CA LEU A 65 -10.26 5.36 11.50
C LEU A 65 -11.55 4.57 11.57
N SER A 66 -12.53 5.06 12.33
CA SER A 66 -13.87 4.44 12.48
C SER A 66 -14.90 5.05 11.55
N GLY A 67 -16.06 4.41 11.47
CA GLY A 67 -17.18 4.83 10.63
C GLY A 67 -17.06 4.36 9.18
N ILE A 68 -16.35 3.26 8.95
CA ILE A 68 -16.19 2.67 7.62
C ILE A 68 -17.36 1.72 7.35
N ASN A 69 -18.13 1.98 6.31
CA ASN A 69 -19.18 1.08 5.85
C ASN A 69 -18.60 0.05 4.87
N TYR A 70 -18.18 -1.09 5.33
CA TYR A 70 -17.55 -2.12 4.50
C TYR A 70 -18.48 -2.81 3.48
N ASP A 71 -19.78 -2.48 3.47
CA ASP A 71 -20.66 -2.85 2.36
C ASP A 71 -20.36 -2.03 1.08
N ASP A 72 -19.57 -0.97 1.20
CA ASP A 72 -19.11 -0.13 0.09
C ASP A 72 -17.63 -0.38 -0.23
N TRP A 73 -17.18 0.18 -1.35
CA TRP A 73 -15.79 0.17 -1.76
C TRP A 73 -15.01 1.33 -1.14
N HIS A 74 -13.88 1.05 -0.51
CA HIS A 74 -12.99 2.02 0.09
C HIS A 74 -11.60 1.99 -0.53
N VAL A 75 -10.90 3.12 -0.54
CA VAL A 75 -9.52 3.24 -1.01
C VAL A 75 -8.59 3.36 0.20
N MET A 76 -7.80 2.32 0.43
CA MET A 76 -6.78 2.27 1.47
C MET A 76 -5.44 2.65 0.88
N THR A 77 -4.76 3.63 1.47
CA THR A 77 -3.55 4.23 0.92
C THR A 77 -2.50 4.46 2.00
N VAL A 78 -1.24 4.29 1.62
CA VAL A 78 -0.10 4.88 2.32
C VAL A 78 0.71 5.74 1.35
N ASP A 79 1.18 6.89 1.84
CA ASP A 79 2.27 7.65 1.26
C ASP A 79 3.52 7.33 2.08
N TRP A 80 4.52 6.75 1.42
CA TRP A 80 5.74 6.28 2.09
C TRP A 80 6.97 6.83 1.40
N ASP A 81 7.78 7.53 2.17
CA ASP A 81 9.07 8.05 1.76
C ASP A 81 10.19 7.64 2.74
N GLU A 82 11.37 8.19 2.59
CA GLU A 82 12.54 7.89 3.42
C GLU A 82 12.42 8.36 4.88
N ASN A 83 11.45 9.23 5.21
CA ASN A 83 11.30 9.90 6.48
C ASN A 83 10.03 9.54 7.23
N GLN A 84 8.96 9.18 6.51
CA GLN A 84 7.66 8.94 7.12
C GLN A 84 6.78 8.02 6.29
N ILE A 85 5.76 7.48 6.94
CA ILE A 85 4.66 6.74 6.33
C ILE A 85 3.37 7.38 6.82
N ASP A 86 2.52 7.81 5.90
CA ASP A 86 1.22 8.43 6.17
C ASP A 86 0.10 7.52 5.69
N TRP A 87 -0.91 7.28 6.53
CA TRP A 87 -2.07 6.43 6.20
C TRP A 87 -3.30 7.26 5.89
N TYR A 88 -4.07 6.80 4.90
CA TYR A 88 -5.32 7.42 4.49
C TYR A 88 -6.39 6.38 4.16
N VAL A 89 -7.65 6.72 4.46
CA VAL A 89 -8.85 6.00 4.02
C VAL A 89 -9.70 6.97 3.21
N ASP A 90 -9.98 6.66 1.95
CA ASP A 90 -10.74 7.51 1.01
C ASP A 90 -10.19 8.95 0.94
N GLY A 91 -8.87 9.09 1.02
CA GLY A 91 -8.20 10.38 1.05
C GLY A 91 -8.24 11.11 2.39
N LYS A 92 -8.93 10.57 3.40
CA LYS A 92 -8.96 11.13 4.74
C LYS A 92 -7.75 10.63 5.53
N TYR A 93 -6.95 11.57 6.03
CA TYR A 93 -5.78 11.29 6.85
C TYR A 93 -6.15 10.52 8.12
N MET A 94 -5.33 9.53 8.46
CA MET A 94 -5.48 8.71 9.66
C MET A 94 -4.35 8.96 10.67
N TRP A 95 -3.09 8.76 10.28
CA TRP A 95 -1.93 8.99 11.15
C TRP A 95 -0.61 8.96 10.37
N THR A 96 0.48 9.31 11.04
CA THR A 96 1.86 9.29 10.52
C THR A 96 2.77 8.50 11.45
N TYR A 97 3.60 7.64 10.89
CA TYR A 97 4.76 7.07 11.56
C TYR A 97 6.03 7.71 11.01
N SER A 98 6.81 8.38 11.88
CA SER A 98 7.94 9.21 11.45
C SER A 98 9.27 8.67 11.97
N LYS A 99 10.26 8.61 11.09
CA LYS A 99 11.64 8.21 11.37
C LYS A 99 12.29 9.06 12.45
N SER A 100 12.03 10.37 12.43
CA SER A 100 12.58 11.32 13.40
C SER A 100 12.13 11.09 14.85
N ASN A 101 11.03 10.36 15.05
CA ASN A 101 10.43 10.11 16.35
C ASN A 101 10.86 8.78 16.97
N VAL A 102 11.70 8.02 16.29
CA VAL A 102 12.09 6.67 16.71
C VAL A 102 13.58 6.43 16.59
N PRO A 103 14.17 5.55 17.40
CA PRO A 103 15.54 5.13 17.21
C PRO A 103 15.70 4.49 15.81
N HIS A 104 16.75 4.86 15.10
CA HIS A 104 17.07 4.30 13.80
C HIS A 104 18.58 4.13 13.65
N GLY A 105 19.00 3.11 12.90
CA GLY A 105 20.42 2.78 12.70
C GLY A 105 20.66 1.30 12.49
N ALA A 106 21.91 0.87 12.65
CA ALA A 106 22.33 -0.47 12.33
C ALA A 106 21.92 -1.55 13.35
N ASP A 107 21.53 -1.15 14.57
CA ASP A 107 21.10 -2.11 15.59
C ASP A 107 19.67 -2.58 15.31
N ALA A 108 19.56 -3.79 14.75
CA ALA A 108 18.28 -4.38 14.41
C ALA A 108 17.36 -4.60 15.63
N THR A 109 17.92 -4.72 16.83
CA THR A 109 17.13 -5.04 18.04
C THR A 109 16.39 -3.83 18.62
N THR A 110 16.82 -2.62 18.25
CA THR A 110 16.22 -1.35 18.73
C THR A 110 15.73 -0.47 17.59
N ASN A 111 15.93 -0.90 16.34
CA ASN A 111 15.58 -0.11 15.18
C ASN A 111 14.06 0.07 15.05
N GLY A 112 13.62 1.30 15.09
CA GLY A 112 12.24 1.71 14.86
C GLY A 112 11.95 2.09 13.40
N TRP A 113 12.98 2.16 12.53
CA TRP A 113 12.82 2.53 11.13
C TRP A 113 13.53 1.55 10.17
N PRO A 114 13.00 0.33 9.98
CA PRO A 114 13.54 -0.62 9.02
C PRO A 114 12.89 -0.48 7.61
N TYR A 115 12.36 0.69 7.25
CA TYR A 115 11.49 0.91 6.07
C TYR A 115 12.23 1.56 4.89
N ASP A 116 13.54 1.57 4.86
CA ASP A 116 14.40 2.12 3.80
C ASP A 116 14.95 1.04 2.85
N LYS A 117 14.13 0.04 2.56
CA LYS A 117 14.44 -1.10 1.68
C LYS A 117 13.19 -1.54 0.92
N PRO A 118 13.32 -2.41 -0.09
CA PRO A 118 12.18 -2.93 -0.82
C PRO A 118 11.26 -3.81 0.03
N PHE A 119 9.95 -3.62 -0.16
CA PHE A 119 8.88 -4.44 0.41
C PHE A 119 8.01 -5.04 -0.70
N TYR A 120 7.41 -6.18 -0.46
CA TYR A 120 6.44 -6.79 -1.34
C TYR A 120 5.03 -6.72 -0.73
N ILE A 121 4.05 -6.65 -1.62
CA ILE A 121 2.62 -6.53 -1.27
C ILE A 121 2.05 -7.89 -0.93
N ILE A 122 1.24 -7.94 0.12
CA ILE A 122 0.42 -9.09 0.49
C ILE A 122 -1.03 -8.63 0.61
N MET A 123 -1.93 -9.43 0.05
CA MET A 123 -3.38 -9.28 0.14
C MET A 123 -3.97 -10.60 0.56
N ASN A 124 -4.73 -10.62 1.63
CA ASN A 124 -5.33 -11.85 2.12
C ASN A 124 -6.69 -11.65 2.77
N GLN A 125 -7.50 -12.70 2.73
CA GLN A 125 -8.62 -12.90 3.62
C GLN A 125 -8.19 -13.94 4.65
N SER A 126 -7.91 -13.49 5.86
CA SER A 126 -7.67 -14.33 7.02
C SER A 126 -8.89 -14.38 7.93
N VAL A 127 -8.86 -15.30 8.87
CA VAL A 127 -9.83 -15.37 9.98
C VAL A 127 -9.08 -15.42 11.31
N GLY A 128 -9.70 -14.92 12.35
CA GLY A 128 -9.12 -14.87 13.68
C GLY A 128 -8.89 -16.23 14.32
N ASN A 129 -7.95 -16.28 15.24
CA ASN A 129 -7.60 -17.47 16.02
C ASN A 129 -8.10 -17.43 17.46
N GLY A 130 -8.83 -16.38 17.84
CA GLY A 130 -9.31 -16.14 19.20
C GLY A 130 -8.42 -15.18 20.01
N GLY A 131 -7.40 -14.58 19.35
CA GLY A 131 -6.60 -13.49 19.90
C GLY A 131 -7.23 -12.12 19.58
N TRP A 132 -6.53 -11.26 18.82
CA TRP A 132 -7.02 -9.95 18.43
C TRP A 132 -8.32 -10.03 17.61
N ALA A 133 -8.39 -10.90 16.62
CA ALA A 133 -9.65 -11.27 16.00
C ALA A 133 -10.22 -12.54 16.63
N ALA A 134 -11.53 -12.57 16.88
CA ALA A 134 -12.25 -13.71 17.44
C ALA A 134 -12.13 -14.96 16.53
N ARG A 135 -12.46 -16.14 17.05
CA ARG A 135 -12.57 -17.34 16.24
C ARG A 135 -13.69 -17.18 15.20
N PRO A 136 -13.52 -17.70 13.99
CA PRO A 136 -14.51 -17.56 12.94
C PRO A 136 -15.80 -18.35 13.23
N ASP A 137 -16.91 -17.83 12.70
CA ASP A 137 -18.13 -18.61 12.52
C ASP A 137 -17.96 -19.55 11.32
N VAL A 138 -18.03 -20.84 11.56
CA VAL A 138 -17.84 -21.87 10.52
C VAL A 138 -18.96 -21.90 9.47
N ASN A 139 -20.09 -21.22 9.72
CA ASN A 139 -21.23 -21.14 8.82
C ASN A 139 -21.21 -19.85 7.99
N PHE A 140 -20.26 -18.94 8.21
CA PHE A 140 -20.14 -17.68 7.48
C PHE A 140 -19.08 -17.78 6.37
N THR A 141 -19.36 -17.19 5.20
CA THR A 141 -18.38 -17.08 4.12
C THR A 141 -17.68 -15.74 4.21
N TYR A 142 -16.41 -15.77 4.56
CA TYR A 142 -15.55 -14.58 4.63
C TYR A 142 -15.03 -14.23 3.24
N GLU A 143 -15.27 -13.01 2.80
CA GLU A 143 -14.88 -12.55 1.47
C GLU A 143 -14.29 -11.13 1.54
N THR A 144 -13.16 -10.94 0.87
CA THR A 144 -12.57 -9.63 0.62
C THR A 144 -12.28 -9.48 -0.87
N LEU A 145 -12.75 -8.39 -1.44
CA LEU A 145 -12.62 -8.07 -2.85
C LEU A 145 -11.60 -6.93 -3.01
N PHE A 146 -10.67 -7.13 -3.93
CA PHE A 146 -9.69 -6.13 -4.36
C PHE A 146 -9.97 -5.77 -5.81
N ASP A 147 -10.44 -4.54 -6.07
CA ASP A 147 -10.76 -4.08 -7.41
C ASP A 147 -9.47 -3.72 -8.18
N TRP A 148 -8.58 -2.98 -7.54
CA TRP A 148 -7.27 -2.62 -8.07
C TRP A 148 -6.25 -2.33 -6.96
N VAL A 149 -4.98 -2.52 -7.31
CA VAL A 149 -3.82 -2.02 -6.58
C VAL A 149 -3.05 -1.08 -7.49
N ARG A 150 -2.66 0.08 -6.99
CA ARG A 150 -1.86 1.08 -7.70
C ARG A 150 -0.68 1.48 -6.87
N VAL A 151 0.49 1.45 -7.48
CA VAL A 151 1.74 1.93 -6.88
C VAL A 151 2.22 3.11 -7.71
N TYR A 152 2.50 4.21 -7.05
CA TYR A 152 3.04 5.42 -7.66
C TYR A 152 4.42 5.67 -7.07
N GLN A 153 5.34 6.12 -7.89
CA GLN A 153 6.64 6.57 -7.44
C GLN A 153 6.83 8.01 -7.89
N ILE A 154 7.24 8.88 -6.97
CA ILE A 154 7.70 10.21 -7.33
C ILE A 154 8.96 10.01 -8.15
N PRO A 155 9.04 10.53 -9.40
CA PRO A 155 10.26 10.44 -10.17
C PRO A 155 11.39 11.06 -9.36
N SER A 156 12.48 10.30 -9.13
CA SER A 156 13.70 10.88 -8.57
C SER A 156 14.08 12.02 -9.50
N THR A 157 14.23 13.24 -8.97
CA THR A 157 14.91 14.32 -9.70
C THR A 157 16.24 13.74 -10.12
N PRO A 158 16.62 13.81 -11.40
CA PRO A 158 17.92 13.32 -11.83
C PRO A 158 18.96 14.04 -10.96
N ASP A 159 19.67 13.31 -10.13
CA ASP A 159 20.89 13.80 -9.49
C ASP A 159 21.70 14.41 -10.62
N GLY A 160 22.03 15.67 -10.56
CA GLY A 160 22.59 16.49 -11.66
C GLY A 160 23.82 15.94 -12.43
N ILE A 161 23.87 14.66 -12.68
CA ILE A 161 24.82 13.93 -13.51
C ILE A 161 24.19 13.76 -14.88
N GLY A 162 24.45 14.75 -15.72
CA GLY A 162 24.30 14.64 -17.16
C GLY A 162 22.83 14.59 -17.60
N GLN A 163 22.30 15.72 -17.99
CA GLN A 163 21.29 15.68 -19.05
C GLN A 163 21.87 14.80 -20.16
N THR A 164 21.41 13.56 -20.23
CA THR A 164 21.43 12.90 -21.53
C THR A 164 20.75 13.90 -22.46
N PRO A 165 21.39 14.35 -23.56
CA PRO A 165 20.73 15.26 -24.47
C PRO A 165 19.35 14.65 -24.70
N ALA A 166 18.32 15.44 -24.48
CA ALA A 166 16.97 15.02 -24.81
C ALA A 166 17.08 14.36 -26.18
N ALA A 167 16.83 13.05 -26.20
CA ALA A 167 16.81 12.35 -27.44
C ALA A 167 15.79 13.10 -28.27
N THR A 168 16.26 13.88 -29.22
CA THR A 168 15.47 14.50 -30.26
C THR A 168 15.05 13.40 -31.25
N SER A 169 14.53 12.33 -30.67
CA SER A 169 13.76 11.35 -31.41
C SER A 169 12.32 11.82 -31.38
N PRO A 170 11.68 11.88 -32.55
CA PRO A 170 10.30 12.32 -32.64
C PRO A 170 9.37 11.26 -32.08
N MET A 171 9.35 11.09 -30.73
CA MET A 171 8.32 10.30 -30.04
C MET A 171 6.92 10.94 -30.17
N SER A 172 6.83 12.11 -30.80
CA SER A 172 5.58 12.85 -31.02
C SER A 172 4.58 12.16 -31.96
N ASN A 173 5.00 11.12 -32.68
CA ASN A 173 4.14 10.46 -33.67
C ASN A 173 3.72 9.02 -33.29
N LEU A 174 4.22 8.46 -32.19
CA LEU A 174 3.78 7.15 -31.75
C LEU A 174 2.39 7.26 -31.12
N ILE A 175 1.51 6.40 -31.59
CA ILE A 175 0.14 6.28 -31.08
C ILE A 175 0.06 5.00 -30.27
N TYR A 176 -0.54 5.08 -29.09
CA TYR A 176 -0.75 3.94 -28.19
C TYR A 176 -2.25 3.72 -27.97
N ASP A 177 -2.67 2.49 -27.84
CA ASP A 177 -3.99 2.14 -27.34
C ASP A 177 -4.10 2.43 -25.81
N LEU A 178 -5.29 2.28 -25.26
CA LEU A 178 -5.53 2.53 -23.82
C LEU A 178 -4.86 1.49 -22.90
N SER A 179 -4.33 0.40 -23.45
CA SER A 179 -3.52 -0.59 -22.71
C SER A 179 -2.02 -0.31 -22.78
N GLY A 180 -1.62 0.79 -23.44
CA GLY A 180 -0.23 1.20 -23.58
C GLY A 180 0.55 0.48 -24.69
N ARG A 181 -0.12 -0.26 -25.60
CA ARG A 181 0.52 -0.94 -26.72
C ARG A 181 0.68 0.03 -27.89
N PRO A 182 1.83 0.08 -28.55
CA PRO A 182 2.01 0.90 -29.74
C PRO A 182 1.12 0.40 -30.88
N VAL A 183 0.44 1.33 -31.53
CA VAL A 183 -0.42 1.06 -32.69
C VAL A 183 0.34 1.45 -33.95
N SER A 184 0.62 0.49 -34.82
CA SER A 184 1.30 0.73 -36.10
C SER A 184 0.27 1.09 -37.18
N GLY A 185 0.61 2.07 -38.00
CA GLY A 185 -0.22 2.59 -39.09
C GLY A 185 -1.24 3.64 -38.64
N ASN A 186 -2.22 3.92 -39.51
CA ASN A 186 -3.32 4.82 -39.19
C ASN A 186 -4.39 4.07 -38.37
N PRO A 187 -4.58 4.41 -37.09
CA PRO A 187 -5.57 3.73 -36.28
C PRO A 187 -6.99 4.00 -36.77
N THR A 188 -7.80 2.98 -36.71
CA THR A 188 -9.24 3.05 -37.01
C THR A 188 -9.99 3.81 -35.91
N LYS A 189 -11.28 3.99 -36.06
CA LYS A 189 -12.15 4.68 -35.09
C LYS A 189 -11.92 4.17 -33.65
N GLY A 190 -11.56 5.05 -32.74
CA GLY A 190 -11.26 4.69 -31.35
C GLY A 190 -10.61 5.81 -30.54
N VAL A 191 -10.23 5.50 -29.29
CA VAL A 191 -9.52 6.39 -28.38
C VAL A 191 -8.09 5.92 -28.21
N TYR A 192 -7.12 6.83 -28.38
CA TYR A 192 -5.69 6.58 -28.36
C TYR A 192 -4.94 7.64 -27.57
N ILE A 193 -3.68 7.36 -27.26
CA ILE A 193 -2.75 8.31 -26.64
C ILE A 193 -1.64 8.64 -27.66
N GLN A 194 -1.46 9.91 -27.96
CA GLN A 194 -0.39 10.41 -28.83
C GLN A 194 0.26 11.63 -28.20
N GLY A 195 1.58 11.61 -27.99
CA GLY A 195 2.31 12.72 -27.39
C GLY A 195 1.73 13.16 -26.05
N ASN A 196 1.41 12.21 -25.15
CA ASN A 196 0.78 12.41 -23.84
C ASN A 196 -0.62 13.05 -23.87
N LYS A 197 -1.28 13.06 -25.02
CA LYS A 197 -2.65 13.57 -25.17
C LYS A 197 -3.60 12.47 -25.62
N LYS A 198 -4.83 12.51 -25.12
CA LYS A 198 -5.93 11.68 -25.61
C LYS A 198 -6.34 12.15 -27.00
N VAL A 199 -6.36 11.25 -27.94
CA VAL A 199 -6.80 11.49 -29.34
C VAL A 199 -7.96 10.55 -29.64
N VAL A 200 -9.04 11.09 -30.22
CA VAL A 200 -10.18 10.32 -30.72
C VAL A 200 -10.11 10.34 -32.24
N LYS A 201 -10.19 9.18 -32.86
CA LYS A 201 -10.24 9.03 -34.32
C LYS A 201 -11.53 8.33 -34.76
#